data_c47aedfaac77145fd9b9acb4aadae69d
#
_entry.id   c47aedfaac77145fd9b9acb4aadae69d
#
_cell.length_a   1.000
_cell.length_b   1.000
_cell.length_c   1.000
_cell.angle_alpha   90.00
_cell.angle_beta   90.00
_cell.angle_gamma   90.00
#
_symmetry.space_group_name_H-M   'P 1'
#
loop_
_entity.id
_entity.type
_entity.pdbx_description
1 polymer ?
#
loop_
_entity_poly.entity_id
_entity_poly.type
_entity_poly.pdbx_seq_one_letter_code
_entity_poly.pdbx_strand_id
1 'polypeptide(L)'
;MRFAGFILGIGLLLGCLQMDAPVTFGGRDRVTEPPVRVRQALALNSFYTKHVDVDGFSVVASDNVSDYALLEAAYLIRKMVGHRKDILQAMARNKVRFAIMAHNEYTTHIPEHRDLQPRLYWNRRARGLGATPERPAVSCGEENLLGYVNDPYASENILIHEFAHAIHLMGLSETDPTFDERLEAAYTAAVKEGLWKGKYAGRNHHEYFAEGVQSWFDTNRENDFEHNHVDTREELQQYDPRLAKLVREVFGSGPWRYRHP
;
A
#
# COMPACT_ATOMS: atom_id res chain seq x y z
N MET A 1 -36.81 -46.69 52.26
CA MET A 1 -36.97 -45.64 51.31
C MET A 1 -35.77 -44.68 51.46
N ARG A 2 -34.78 -44.75 50.56
CA ARG A 2 -33.60 -43.85 50.56
C ARG A 2 -33.68 -43.02 49.26
N PHE A 3 -33.83 -41.71 49.40
CA PHE A 3 -33.75 -40.76 48.30
C PHE A 3 -32.27 -40.47 47.98
N ALA A 4 -31.88 -40.73 46.73
CA ALA A 4 -30.57 -40.34 46.22
C ALA A 4 -30.72 -38.98 45.52
N GLY A 5 -30.03 -37.95 46.05
CA GLY A 5 -29.97 -36.65 45.43
C GLY A 5 -28.91 -36.64 44.32
N PHE A 6 -29.30 -36.23 43.12
CA PHE A 6 -28.41 -35.96 42.00
C PHE A 6 -27.95 -34.49 42.08
N ILE A 7 -26.70 -34.27 42.25
CA ILE A 7 -26.06 -32.94 42.15
C ILE A 7 -25.59 -32.78 40.70
N LEU A 8 -26.23 -31.86 39.95
CA LEU A 8 -25.79 -31.44 38.62
C LEU A 8 -24.67 -30.39 38.80
N GLY A 9 -23.45 -30.79 38.52
CA GLY A 9 -22.34 -29.86 38.44
C GLY A 9 -22.38 -29.06 37.13
N ILE A 10 -22.61 -27.75 37.23
CA ILE A 10 -22.48 -26.82 36.11
C ILE A 10 -21.00 -26.48 35.98
N GLY A 11 -20.34 -27.09 34.99
CA GLY A 11 -18.99 -26.71 34.60
C GLY A 11 -19.00 -25.40 33.85
N LEU A 12 -18.52 -24.31 34.45
CA LEU A 12 -18.19 -23.07 33.75
C LEU A 12 -16.95 -23.35 32.88
N LEU A 13 -17.17 -23.42 31.57
CA LEU A 13 -16.09 -23.31 30.58
C LEU A 13 -15.69 -21.83 30.51
N LEU A 14 -14.62 -21.45 31.24
CA LEU A 14 -13.90 -20.21 30.97
C LEU A 14 -13.18 -20.40 29.64
N GLY A 15 -13.79 -19.88 28.56
CA GLY A 15 -13.10 -19.64 27.31
C GLY A 15 -12.00 -18.59 27.52
N CYS A 16 -10.74 -19.01 27.59
CA CYS A 16 -9.62 -18.11 27.45
C CYS A 16 -9.74 -17.45 26.06
N LEU A 17 -10.16 -16.18 26.04
CA LEU A 17 -9.89 -15.31 24.93
C LEU A 17 -8.37 -15.20 24.83
N GLN A 18 -7.80 -15.93 23.87
CA GLN A 18 -6.42 -15.77 23.48
C GLN A 18 -6.33 -14.40 22.83
N MET A 19 -5.93 -13.38 23.60
CA MET A 19 -5.55 -12.10 23.04
C MET A 19 -4.32 -12.39 22.18
N ASP A 20 -4.47 -12.23 20.88
CA ASP A 20 -3.35 -12.28 19.96
C ASP A 20 -2.28 -11.30 20.46
N ALA A 21 -1.06 -11.82 20.58
CA ALA A 21 0.06 -11.02 21.03
C ALA A 21 0.20 -9.80 20.11
N PRO A 22 0.47 -8.60 20.65
CA PRO A 22 0.63 -7.43 19.84
C PRO A 22 1.70 -7.71 18.78
N VAL A 23 1.38 -7.40 17.52
CA VAL A 23 2.31 -7.48 16.40
C VAL A 23 3.54 -6.68 16.81
N THR A 24 4.65 -7.36 17.14
CA THR A 24 5.91 -6.69 17.42
C THR A 24 6.46 -6.20 16.10
N PHE A 25 6.23 -4.93 15.81
CA PHE A 25 6.93 -4.21 14.75
C PHE A 25 8.43 -4.37 15.04
N GLY A 26 9.18 -4.88 14.06
CA GLY A 26 10.61 -5.18 14.22
C GLY A 26 11.34 -3.95 14.77
N GLY A 27 11.95 -4.05 15.95
CA GLY A 27 12.41 -2.98 16.83
C GLY A 27 13.44 -1.98 16.33
N ARG A 28 13.38 -1.56 15.05
CA ARG A 28 14.26 -0.57 14.43
C ARG A 28 13.53 0.72 14.06
N ASP A 29 12.24 0.69 13.81
CA ASP A 29 11.50 1.84 13.32
C ASP A 29 10.97 2.67 14.48
N ARG A 30 11.26 3.97 14.45
CA ARG A 30 10.76 4.96 15.41
C ARG A 30 10.13 6.11 14.66
N VAL A 31 8.97 6.53 15.12
CA VAL A 31 8.39 7.79 14.70
C VAL A 31 9.13 8.92 15.40
N THR A 32 9.60 9.88 14.62
CA THR A 32 10.34 11.06 15.10
C THR A 32 9.88 12.30 14.33
N GLU A 33 10.30 13.47 14.74
CA GLU A 33 10.23 14.62 13.84
C GLU A 33 11.16 14.39 12.63
N PRO A 34 10.79 14.91 11.43
CA PRO A 34 11.71 14.86 10.29
C PRO A 34 13.03 15.57 10.61
N PRO A 35 14.18 14.86 10.51
CA PRO A 35 15.48 15.47 10.73
C PRO A 35 15.72 16.67 9.80
N VAL A 36 16.46 17.68 10.25
CA VAL A 36 16.75 18.91 9.46
C VAL A 36 17.29 18.57 8.07
N ARG A 37 18.19 17.61 7.97
CA ARG A 37 18.75 17.13 6.68
C ARG A 37 17.67 16.60 5.75
N VAL A 38 16.68 15.85 6.28
CA VAL A 38 15.57 15.29 5.50
C VAL A 38 14.64 16.40 5.05
N ARG A 39 14.29 17.34 5.96
CA ARG A 39 13.47 18.51 5.61
C ARG A 39 14.07 19.29 4.44
N GLN A 40 15.38 19.53 4.48
CA GLN A 40 16.11 20.26 3.43
C GLN A 40 16.17 19.47 2.12
N ALA A 41 16.57 18.20 2.17
CA ALA A 41 16.72 17.35 0.98
C ALA A 41 15.41 17.18 0.21
N LEU A 42 14.29 16.96 0.94
CA LEU A 42 12.98 16.75 0.36
C LEU A 42 12.14 18.03 0.23
N ALA A 43 12.68 19.20 0.68
CA ALA A 43 11.94 20.46 0.78
C ALA A 43 10.57 20.27 1.50
N LEU A 44 10.58 19.53 2.62
CA LEU A 44 9.35 19.17 3.33
C LEU A 44 8.63 20.40 3.88
N ASN A 45 7.33 20.48 3.60
CA ASN A 45 6.44 21.47 4.19
C ASN A 45 6.36 21.28 5.72
N SER A 46 6.11 22.38 6.47
CA SER A 46 5.92 22.31 7.93
C SER A 46 4.71 21.48 8.37
N PHE A 47 3.81 21.16 7.46
CA PHE A 47 2.70 20.23 7.69
C PHE A 47 3.19 18.86 8.21
N TYR A 48 4.35 18.39 7.72
CA TYR A 48 4.91 17.11 8.13
C TYR A 48 5.68 17.27 9.44
N THR A 49 5.12 16.73 10.52
CA THR A 49 5.70 16.74 11.87
C THR A 49 6.20 15.36 12.30
N LYS A 50 5.78 14.30 11.62
CA LYS A 50 6.16 12.92 11.89
C LYS A 50 6.93 12.30 10.72
N HIS A 51 7.88 11.45 11.04
CA HIS A 51 8.79 10.81 10.09
C HIS A 51 9.25 9.43 10.55
N VAL A 52 9.33 8.50 9.60
CA VAL A 52 10.03 7.21 9.73
C VAL A 52 10.97 7.06 8.55
N ASP A 53 12.20 6.61 8.81
CA ASP A 53 13.19 6.27 7.79
C ASP A 53 13.07 4.80 7.38
N VAL A 54 12.97 4.55 6.09
CA VAL A 54 12.94 3.19 5.51
C VAL A 54 14.13 3.05 4.57
N ASP A 55 15.29 2.73 5.13
CA ASP A 55 16.55 2.57 4.38
C ASP A 55 16.89 3.78 3.48
N GLY A 56 16.65 5.00 3.98
CA GLY A 56 16.85 6.27 3.30
C GLY A 56 15.64 6.82 2.56
N PHE A 57 14.56 6.04 2.43
CA PHE A 57 13.27 6.50 1.94
C PHE A 57 12.40 7.01 3.10
N SER A 58 11.72 8.12 2.91
CA SER A 58 10.98 8.81 3.98
C SER A 58 9.48 8.53 3.95
N VAL A 59 8.94 8.07 5.07
CA VAL A 59 7.50 8.08 5.38
C VAL A 59 7.23 9.28 6.27
N VAL A 60 6.26 10.11 5.92
CA VAL A 60 5.96 11.37 6.60
C VAL A 60 4.46 11.55 6.86
N ALA A 61 4.11 12.30 7.89
CA ALA A 61 2.73 12.60 8.21
C ALA A 61 2.59 13.90 9.01
N SER A 62 1.33 14.40 9.11
CA SER A 62 0.95 15.42 10.06
C SER A 62 0.90 14.88 11.49
N ASP A 63 0.77 15.78 12.46
CA ASP A 63 0.59 15.40 13.88
C ASP A 63 -0.72 14.64 14.15
N ASN A 64 -1.71 14.78 13.29
CA ASN A 64 -3.02 14.11 13.41
C ASN A 64 -3.00 12.62 13.14
N VAL A 65 -1.99 12.12 12.40
CA VAL A 65 -1.87 10.72 12.01
C VAL A 65 -1.36 9.87 13.17
N SER A 66 -1.93 8.69 13.35
CA SER A 66 -1.44 7.70 14.32
C SER A 66 0.01 7.26 14.01
N ASP A 67 0.85 7.16 15.04
CA ASP A 67 2.20 6.62 14.90
C ASP A 67 2.21 5.20 14.35
N TYR A 68 1.18 4.41 14.68
CA TYR A 68 1.03 3.05 14.16
C TYR A 68 0.87 3.02 12.64
N ALA A 69 0.21 4.02 12.03
CA ALA A 69 0.09 4.10 10.59
C ALA A 69 1.45 4.32 9.88
N LEU A 70 2.34 5.14 10.46
CA LEU A 70 3.69 5.31 9.93
C LEU A 70 4.51 4.03 10.06
N LEU A 71 4.38 3.32 11.18
CA LEU A 71 5.08 2.05 11.41
C LEU A 71 4.57 0.95 10.47
N GLU A 72 3.26 0.87 10.26
CA GLU A 72 2.66 -0.07 9.30
C GLU A 72 3.11 0.24 7.87
N ALA A 73 3.08 1.50 7.45
CA ALA A 73 3.57 1.89 6.13
C ALA A 73 5.05 1.52 5.95
N ALA A 74 5.89 1.76 6.95
CA ALA A 74 7.31 1.38 6.91
C ALA A 74 7.48 -0.14 6.81
N TYR A 75 6.68 -0.92 7.55
CA TYR A 75 6.66 -2.37 7.46
C TYR A 75 6.29 -2.87 6.07
N LEU A 76 5.19 -2.36 5.49
CA LEU A 76 4.71 -2.74 4.17
C LEU A 76 5.74 -2.41 3.08
N ILE A 77 6.31 -1.21 3.09
CA ILE A 77 7.36 -0.79 2.14
C ILE A 77 8.56 -1.75 2.21
N ARG A 78 9.01 -2.13 3.42
CA ARG A 78 10.10 -3.11 3.57
C ARG A 78 9.72 -4.49 3.04
N LYS A 79 8.48 -4.92 3.24
CA LYS A 79 7.99 -6.21 2.72
C LYS A 79 7.91 -6.21 1.20
N MET A 80 7.51 -5.10 0.59
CA MET A 80 7.46 -4.96 -0.85
C MET A 80 8.87 -4.93 -1.47
N VAL A 81 9.71 -3.99 -1.05
CA VAL A 81 10.97 -3.68 -1.76
C VAL A 81 12.21 -3.54 -0.88
N GLY A 82 12.18 -4.00 0.37
CA GLY A 82 13.36 -3.91 1.25
C GLY A 82 14.61 -4.64 0.73
N HIS A 83 14.44 -5.59 -0.18
CA HIS A 83 15.52 -6.27 -0.90
C HIS A 83 16.03 -5.47 -2.12
N ARG A 84 15.30 -4.45 -2.59
CA ARG A 84 15.60 -3.60 -3.73
C ARG A 84 15.94 -2.17 -3.25
N LYS A 85 17.05 -2.05 -2.52
CA LYS A 85 17.54 -0.76 -2.03
C LYS A 85 17.86 0.22 -3.14
N ASP A 86 18.22 -0.27 -4.32
CA ASP A 86 18.41 0.52 -5.53
C ASP A 86 17.16 1.32 -5.90
N ILE A 87 15.98 0.69 -5.85
CA ILE A 87 14.68 1.34 -6.12
C ILE A 87 14.39 2.41 -5.05
N LEU A 88 14.50 2.07 -3.76
CA LEU A 88 14.25 3.03 -2.67
C LEU A 88 15.18 4.25 -2.77
N GLN A 89 16.46 4.03 -3.09
CA GLN A 89 17.43 5.10 -3.27
C GLN A 89 17.14 5.96 -4.51
N ALA A 90 16.72 5.36 -5.63
CA ALA A 90 16.30 6.10 -6.82
C ALA A 90 15.09 7.00 -6.51
N MET A 91 14.07 6.46 -5.85
CA MET A 91 12.92 7.23 -5.41
C MET A 91 13.31 8.37 -4.45
N ALA A 92 14.22 8.12 -3.51
CA ALA A 92 14.72 9.15 -2.60
C ALA A 92 15.49 10.26 -3.34
N ARG A 93 16.32 9.93 -4.35
CA ARG A 93 16.98 10.93 -5.22
C ARG A 93 15.96 11.75 -5.99
N ASN A 94 14.89 11.14 -6.45
CA ASN A 94 13.76 11.79 -7.11
C ASN A 94 12.82 12.51 -6.12
N LYS A 95 13.27 12.68 -4.85
CA LYS A 95 12.56 13.40 -3.77
C LYS A 95 11.21 12.80 -3.42
N VAL A 96 10.94 11.54 -3.77
CA VAL A 96 9.70 10.87 -3.41
C VAL A 96 9.65 10.63 -1.90
N ARG A 97 8.48 10.89 -1.32
CA ARG A 97 8.13 10.53 0.07
C ARG A 97 6.79 9.81 0.07
N PHE A 98 6.56 9.01 1.11
CA PHE A 98 5.26 8.45 1.39
C PHE A 98 4.56 9.31 2.43
N ALA A 99 3.44 9.94 2.07
CA ALA A 99 2.68 10.87 2.90
C ALA A 99 1.38 10.23 3.38
N ILE A 100 1.21 10.06 4.69
CA ILE A 100 -0.01 9.49 5.26
C ILE A 100 -0.95 10.62 5.65
N MET A 101 -2.23 10.51 5.28
CA MET A 101 -3.30 11.41 5.74
C MET A 101 -4.01 10.78 6.94
N ALA A 102 -4.37 11.61 7.93
CA ALA A 102 -5.27 11.18 8.98
C ALA A 102 -6.67 10.86 8.41
N HIS A 103 -7.44 10.04 9.10
CA HIS A 103 -8.81 9.68 8.71
C HIS A 103 -9.75 10.89 8.54
N ASN A 104 -9.46 12.00 9.20
CA ASN A 104 -10.20 13.28 9.10
C ASN A 104 -9.50 14.31 8.19
N GLU A 105 -8.41 13.95 7.52
CA GLU A 105 -7.77 14.76 6.50
C GLU A 105 -8.22 14.32 5.11
N TYR A 106 -8.07 15.21 4.14
CA TYR A 106 -8.41 14.98 2.73
C TYR A 106 -7.16 15.00 1.85
N THR A 107 -7.25 14.41 0.69
CA THR A 107 -6.17 14.36 -0.31
C THR A 107 -5.53 15.74 -0.56
N THR A 108 -6.34 16.81 -0.67
CA THR A 108 -5.82 18.16 -0.89
C THR A 108 -5.27 18.84 0.37
N HIS A 109 -5.22 18.17 1.52
CA HIS A 109 -4.48 18.64 2.70
C HIS A 109 -2.99 18.27 2.61
N ILE A 110 -2.66 17.20 1.87
CA ILE A 110 -1.27 16.87 1.55
C ILE A 110 -0.65 18.02 0.74
N PRO A 111 0.46 18.61 1.18
CA PRO A 111 1.04 19.80 0.55
C PRO A 111 1.31 19.66 -0.95
N GLU A 112 1.72 18.49 -1.40
CA GLU A 112 2.02 18.19 -2.79
C GLU A 112 0.75 18.02 -3.66
N HIS A 113 -0.41 17.81 -3.03
CA HIS A 113 -1.70 17.61 -3.71
C HIS A 113 -2.66 18.80 -3.56
N ARG A 114 -2.25 19.87 -2.84
CA ARG A 114 -3.13 21.00 -2.49
C ARG A 114 -3.66 21.82 -3.69
N ASP A 115 -2.98 21.75 -4.81
CA ASP A 115 -3.33 22.45 -6.06
C ASP A 115 -4.29 21.64 -6.96
N LEU A 116 -4.63 20.41 -6.60
CA LEU A 116 -5.57 19.58 -7.35
C LEU A 116 -6.95 20.20 -7.43
N GLN A 117 -7.50 20.30 -8.66
CA GLN A 117 -8.81 20.88 -8.94
C GLN A 117 -9.67 19.91 -9.75
N PRO A 118 -10.99 19.90 -9.53
CA PRO A 118 -11.73 20.55 -8.45
C PRO A 118 -11.45 19.84 -7.09
N ARG A 119 -11.17 20.61 -6.06
CA ARG A 119 -10.82 20.06 -4.72
C ARG A 119 -11.85 19.06 -4.21
N LEU A 120 -13.14 19.38 -4.34
CA LEU A 120 -14.21 18.52 -3.84
C LEU A 120 -14.24 17.16 -4.53
N TYR A 121 -13.93 17.11 -5.83
CA TYR A 121 -13.83 15.87 -6.58
C TYR A 121 -12.72 14.97 -6.02
N TRP A 122 -11.50 15.51 -5.87
CA TRP A 122 -10.36 14.78 -5.37
C TRP A 122 -10.56 14.30 -3.92
N ASN A 123 -11.09 15.18 -3.06
CA ASN A 123 -11.33 14.87 -1.66
C ASN A 123 -12.40 13.79 -1.43
N ARG A 124 -13.33 13.61 -2.38
CA ARG A 124 -14.36 12.57 -2.31
C ARG A 124 -13.92 11.26 -2.94
N ARG A 125 -13.10 11.35 -3.99
CA ARG A 125 -12.73 10.20 -4.82
C ARG A 125 -11.48 9.48 -4.32
N ALA A 126 -10.48 10.21 -3.86
CA ALA A 126 -9.16 9.65 -3.64
C ALA A 126 -8.79 9.62 -2.15
N ARG A 127 -8.41 8.45 -1.66
CA ARG A 127 -7.75 8.27 -0.36
C ARG A 127 -6.29 7.84 -0.54
N GLY A 128 -5.78 7.90 -1.77
CA GLY A 128 -4.40 7.69 -2.16
C GLY A 128 -4.12 8.27 -3.52
N LEU A 129 -2.86 8.59 -3.80
CA LEU A 129 -2.33 8.99 -5.10
C LEU A 129 -0.87 8.55 -5.24
N GLY A 130 -0.50 8.08 -6.43
CA GLY A 130 0.89 7.82 -6.80
C GLY A 130 1.71 9.11 -6.95
N ALA A 131 3.03 8.99 -6.84
CA ALA A 131 3.95 10.10 -7.04
C ALA A 131 4.20 10.37 -8.53
N THR A 132 4.35 11.65 -8.86
CA THR A 132 4.84 12.12 -10.17
C THR A 132 6.03 13.07 -9.98
N PRO A 133 6.81 13.40 -11.03
CA PRO A 133 7.88 14.39 -10.93
C PRO A 133 7.41 15.75 -10.38
N GLU A 134 6.20 16.18 -10.75
CA GLU A 134 5.61 17.45 -10.30
C GLU A 134 5.07 17.35 -8.86
N ARG A 135 4.63 16.16 -8.46
CA ARG A 135 4.06 15.86 -7.14
C ARG A 135 4.74 14.62 -6.55
N PRO A 136 5.96 14.76 -6.02
CA PRO A 136 6.77 13.61 -5.58
C PRO A 136 6.32 13.09 -4.20
N ALA A 137 5.01 12.92 -4.02
CA ALA A 137 4.42 12.32 -2.83
C ALA A 137 3.47 11.19 -3.22
N VAL A 138 3.76 9.98 -2.75
CA VAL A 138 2.78 8.90 -2.66
C VAL A 138 1.92 9.18 -1.45
N SER A 139 0.62 8.91 -1.50
CA SER A 139 -0.22 9.08 -0.33
C SER A 139 -1.20 7.94 -0.12
N CYS A 140 -1.60 7.72 1.14
CA CYS A 140 -2.77 6.92 1.50
C CYS A 140 -3.39 7.43 2.81
N GLY A 141 -4.60 6.99 3.12
CA GLY A 141 -5.27 7.26 4.39
C GLY A 141 -4.82 6.27 5.48
N GLU A 142 -4.71 6.76 6.73
CA GLU A 142 -4.37 5.90 7.88
C GLU A 142 -5.45 4.85 8.17
N GLU A 143 -6.70 5.13 7.81
CA GLU A 143 -7.81 4.20 7.99
C GLU A 143 -7.61 2.89 7.21
N ASN A 144 -7.02 2.96 6.02
CA ASN A 144 -6.72 1.78 5.22
C ASN A 144 -5.52 0.98 5.77
N LEU A 145 -4.52 1.68 6.29
CA LEU A 145 -3.36 1.04 6.92
C LEU A 145 -3.69 0.32 8.22
N LEU A 146 -4.65 0.84 8.98
CA LEU A 146 -4.99 0.37 10.33
C LEU A 146 -6.33 -0.36 10.41
N GLY A 147 -7.00 -0.60 9.26
CA GLY A 147 -8.25 -1.36 9.20
C GLY A 147 -9.40 -0.69 9.96
N TYR A 148 -9.58 0.64 9.84
CA TYR A 148 -10.70 1.30 10.51
C TYR A 148 -12.04 0.86 9.91
N VAL A 149 -13.04 0.70 10.76
CA VAL A 149 -14.39 0.21 10.38
C VAL A 149 -15.04 1.01 9.24
N ASN A 150 -14.69 2.28 9.09
CA ASN A 150 -15.25 3.16 8.06
C ASN A 150 -14.29 3.39 6.88
N ASP A 151 -13.31 2.53 6.68
CA ASP A 151 -12.45 2.59 5.51
C ASP A 151 -13.25 2.33 4.23
N PRO A 152 -13.30 3.29 3.27
CA PRO A 152 -14.01 3.09 2.01
C PRO A 152 -13.33 2.06 1.08
N TYR A 153 -12.11 1.67 1.38
CA TYR A 153 -11.27 0.73 0.63
C TYR A 153 -10.87 -0.51 1.45
N ALA A 154 -11.73 -0.93 2.39
CA ALA A 154 -11.46 -2.01 3.34
C ALA A 154 -11.14 -3.37 2.69
N SER A 155 -11.40 -3.57 1.41
CA SER A 155 -11.12 -4.80 0.66
C SER A 155 -9.83 -4.77 -0.16
N GLU A 156 -9.07 -3.68 -0.08
CA GLU A 156 -7.79 -3.53 -0.80
C GLU A 156 -6.80 -2.71 0.04
N ASN A 157 -5.50 -2.82 -0.27
CA ASN A 157 -4.48 -1.99 0.37
C ASN A 157 -4.03 -0.87 -0.57
N ILE A 158 -4.42 0.36 -0.26
CA ILE A 158 -4.13 1.54 -1.06
C ILE A 158 -2.63 1.87 -1.09
N LEU A 159 -1.89 1.63 0.01
CA LEU A 159 -0.43 1.83 -0.01
C LEU A 159 0.21 0.98 -1.10
N ILE A 160 -0.16 -0.30 -1.19
CA ILE A 160 0.44 -1.24 -2.14
C ILE A 160 0.18 -0.79 -3.58
N HIS A 161 -1.04 -0.31 -3.88
CA HIS A 161 -1.41 0.23 -5.19
C HIS A 161 -0.60 1.48 -5.55
N GLU A 162 -0.70 2.52 -4.73
CA GLU A 162 -0.09 3.82 -5.02
C GLU A 162 1.44 3.78 -4.98
N PHE A 163 2.00 2.93 -4.10
CA PHE A 163 3.44 2.75 -4.05
C PHE A 163 3.96 1.98 -5.26
N ALA A 164 3.17 1.07 -5.85
CA ALA A 164 3.51 0.41 -7.12
C ALA A 164 3.65 1.43 -8.26
N HIS A 165 2.73 2.42 -8.37
CA HIS A 165 2.88 3.51 -9.33
C HIS A 165 4.19 4.28 -9.13
N ALA A 166 4.52 4.62 -7.90
CA ALA A 166 5.74 5.36 -7.62
C ALA A 166 7.01 4.53 -7.86
N ILE A 167 7.01 3.24 -7.53
CA ILE A 167 8.09 2.32 -7.89
C ILE A 167 8.30 2.30 -9.40
N HIS A 168 7.23 2.18 -10.17
CA HIS A 168 7.29 2.16 -11.62
C HIS A 168 7.84 3.48 -12.18
N LEU A 169 7.20 4.59 -11.87
CA LEU A 169 7.46 5.89 -12.50
C LEU A 169 8.72 6.59 -11.96
N MET A 170 9.04 6.40 -10.68
CA MET A 170 10.07 7.19 -9.99
C MET A 170 11.25 6.35 -9.48
N GLY A 171 11.13 5.03 -9.53
CA GLY A 171 12.18 4.08 -9.13
C GLY A 171 12.75 3.31 -10.31
N LEU A 172 11.91 2.56 -11.01
CA LEU A 172 12.31 1.72 -12.14
C LEU A 172 12.74 2.54 -13.36
N SER A 173 12.15 3.71 -13.59
CA SER A 173 12.58 4.63 -14.64
C SER A 173 14.08 4.96 -14.60
N GLU A 174 14.70 4.90 -13.41
CA GLU A 174 16.13 5.11 -13.22
C GLU A 174 16.92 3.79 -13.14
N THR A 175 16.38 2.75 -12.46
CA THR A 175 17.11 1.50 -12.19
C THR A 175 16.95 0.44 -13.28
N ASP A 176 15.88 0.50 -14.08
CA ASP A 176 15.61 -0.33 -15.25
C ASP A 176 14.86 0.46 -16.32
N PRO A 177 15.54 1.30 -17.11
CA PRO A 177 14.91 2.17 -18.11
C PRO A 177 14.09 1.43 -19.19
N THR A 178 14.25 0.11 -19.30
CA THR A 178 13.50 -0.72 -20.27
C THR A 178 12.20 -1.26 -19.69
N PHE A 179 11.96 -1.08 -18.40
CA PHE A 179 10.82 -1.69 -17.72
C PHE A 179 9.48 -1.18 -18.28
N ASP A 180 9.35 0.13 -18.48
CA ASP A 180 8.11 0.74 -18.98
C ASP A 180 7.72 0.22 -20.38
N GLU A 181 8.69 0.14 -21.31
CA GLU A 181 8.47 -0.43 -22.66
C GLU A 181 8.00 -1.90 -22.58
N ARG A 182 8.63 -2.70 -21.71
CA ARG A 182 8.24 -4.11 -21.51
C ARG A 182 6.85 -4.24 -20.88
N LEU A 183 6.52 -3.35 -19.97
CA LEU A 183 5.20 -3.31 -19.33
C LEU A 183 4.11 -2.91 -20.32
N GLU A 184 4.35 -1.86 -21.14
CA GLU A 184 3.41 -1.44 -22.17
C GLU A 184 3.19 -2.54 -23.23
N ALA A 185 4.25 -3.23 -23.64
CA ALA A 185 4.14 -4.36 -24.54
C ALA A 185 3.32 -5.53 -23.95
N ALA A 186 3.51 -5.84 -22.66
CA ALA A 186 2.73 -6.86 -21.96
C ALA A 186 1.25 -6.47 -21.85
N TYR A 187 0.96 -5.22 -21.47
CA TYR A 187 -0.38 -4.65 -21.42
C TYR A 187 -1.08 -4.72 -22.78
N THR A 188 -0.42 -4.26 -23.84
CA THR A 188 -0.95 -4.29 -25.20
C THR A 188 -1.32 -5.70 -25.64
N ALA A 189 -0.45 -6.68 -25.35
CA ALA A 189 -0.71 -8.09 -25.65
C ALA A 189 -1.90 -8.63 -24.84
N ALA A 190 -1.98 -8.33 -23.55
CA ALA A 190 -3.07 -8.76 -22.68
C ALA A 190 -4.44 -8.21 -23.16
N VAL A 191 -4.50 -6.91 -23.47
CA VAL A 191 -5.72 -6.27 -23.98
C VAL A 191 -6.13 -6.86 -25.35
N LYS A 192 -5.17 -7.12 -26.23
CA LYS A 192 -5.43 -7.77 -27.53
C LYS A 192 -6.03 -9.17 -27.40
N GLU A 193 -5.63 -9.90 -26.36
CA GLU A 193 -6.18 -11.23 -26.03
C GLU A 193 -7.53 -11.15 -25.28
N GLY A 194 -8.00 -9.95 -24.96
CA GLY A 194 -9.27 -9.70 -24.26
C GLY A 194 -9.16 -9.80 -22.74
N LEU A 195 -7.95 -9.94 -22.16
CA LEU A 195 -7.75 -9.88 -20.73
C LEU A 195 -8.05 -8.47 -20.19
N TRP A 196 -8.50 -8.39 -18.95
CA TRP A 196 -8.80 -7.14 -18.23
C TRP A 196 -9.86 -6.24 -18.89
N LYS A 197 -10.62 -6.78 -19.86
CA LYS A 197 -11.64 -6.03 -20.60
C LYS A 197 -12.69 -5.43 -19.67
N GLY A 198 -12.83 -4.09 -19.70
CA GLY A 198 -13.78 -3.35 -18.88
C GLY A 198 -13.43 -3.29 -17.40
N LYS A 199 -12.22 -3.69 -17.01
CA LYS A 199 -11.72 -3.65 -15.63
C LYS A 199 -10.68 -2.54 -15.44
N TYR A 200 -10.39 -2.20 -14.19
CA TYR A 200 -9.49 -1.09 -13.85
C TYR A 200 -8.08 -1.33 -14.40
N ALA A 201 -7.54 -2.53 -14.25
CA ALA A 201 -6.27 -2.94 -14.86
C ALA A 201 -6.23 -2.80 -16.40
N GLY A 202 -7.38 -2.79 -17.07
CA GLY A 202 -7.48 -2.59 -18.51
C GLY A 202 -7.48 -1.13 -18.97
N ARG A 203 -7.38 -0.14 -18.08
CA ARG A 203 -7.43 1.29 -18.42
C ARG A 203 -6.17 1.79 -19.10
N ASN A 204 -5.01 1.43 -18.58
CA ASN A 204 -3.68 1.74 -19.09
C ASN A 204 -2.63 0.86 -18.43
N HIS A 205 -1.38 0.87 -18.93
CA HIS A 205 -0.31 0.01 -18.41
C HIS A 205 0.14 0.38 -16.99
N HIS A 206 -0.08 1.60 -16.51
CA HIS A 206 0.22 1.98 -15.13
C HIS A 206 -0.74 1.31 -14.13
N GLU A 207 -2.05 1.36 -14.42
CA GLU A 207 -3.07 0.66 -13.62
C GLU A 207 -2.91 -0.86 -13.73
N TYR A 208 -2.60 -1.37 -14.92
CA TYR A 208 -2.30 -2.78 -15.14
C TYR A 208 -1.19 -3.28 -14.22
N PHE A 209 -0.12 -2.50 -14.04
CA PHE A 209 0.95 -2.84 -13.13
C PHE A 209 0.51 -2.78 -11.67
N ALA A 210 -0.13 -1.69 -11.23
CA ALA A 210 -0.53 -1.48 -9.85
C ALA A 210 -1.53 -2.54 -9.37
N GLU A 211 -2.54 -2.87 -10.19
CA GLU A 211 -3.49 -3.96 -9.94
C GLU A 211 -2.80 -5.32 -9.87
N GLY A 212 -1.85 -5.58 -10.77
CA GLY A 212 -1.04 -6.79 -10.73
C GLY A 212 -0.18 -6.89 -9.46
N VAL A 213 0.31 -5.77 -8.94
CA VAL A 213 1.06 -5.74 -7.68
C VAL A 213 0.13 -6.00 -6.49
N GLN A 214 -1.11 -5.44 -6.47
CA GLN A 214 -2.08 -5.77 -5.44
C GLN A 214 -2.40 -7.28 -5.44
N SER A 215 -2.69 -7.87 -6.58
CA SER A 215 -2.92 -9.32 -6.70
C SER A 215 -1.68 -10.13 -6.30
N TRP A 216 -0.45 -9.65 -6.59
CA TRP A 216 0.79 -10.32 -6.18
C TRP A 216 0.95 -10.43 -4.67
N PHE A 217 0.39 -9.50 -3.93
CA PHE A 217 0.41 -9.47 -2.47
C PHE A 217 -0.92 -9.88 -1.82
N ASP A 218 -1.87 -10.46 -2.58
CA ASP A 218 -3.19 -10.95 -2.15
C ASP A 218 -4.03 -9.85 -1.47
N THR A 219 -4.11 -8.70 -2.10
CA THR A 219 -4.83 -7.54 -1.57
C THR A 219 -5.53 -6.71 -2.64
N ASN A 220 -5.87 -7.32 -3.77
CA ASN A 220 -6.70 -6.67 -4.75
C ASN A 220 -8.18 -6.86 -4.42
N ARG A 221 -9.05 -6.04 -4.99
CA ARG A 221 -10.49 -6.25 -4.98
C ARG A 221 -10.88 -7.32 -5.99
N GLU A 222 -11.96 -8.03 -5.70
CA GLU A 222 -12.46 -9.07 -6.60
C GLU A 222 -13.93 -8.90 -6.93
N ASN A 223 -14.32 -9.36 -8.13
CA ASN A 223 -15.70 -9.59 -8.57
C ASN A 223 -16.66 -8.39 -8.41
N ASP A 224 -16.14 -7.16 -8.56
CA ASP A 224 -16.96 -5.94 -8.57
C ASP A 224 -17.02 -5.29 -9.96
N PHE A 225 -17.54 -4.05 -10.03
CA PHE A 225 -17.68 -3.32 -11.28
C PHE A 225 -16.32 -3.07 -11.96
N GLU A 226 -15.27 -2.80 -11.20
CA GLU A 226 -13.94 -2.45 -11.70
C GLU A 226 -12.94 -3.61 -11.69
N HIS A 227 -13.21 -4.69 -10.93
CA HIS A 227 -12.28 -5.81 -10.73
C HIS A 227 -12.91 -7.14 -11.14
N ASN A 228 -12.08 -8.05 -11.66
CA ASN A 228 -12.47 -9.43 -11.97
C ASN A 228 -12.16 -10.35 -10.75
N HIS A 229 -11.96 -11.64 -10.99
CA HIS A 229 -11.67 -12.64 -9.95
C HIS A 229 -10.19 -12.72 -9.57
N VAL A 230 -9.32 -11.88 -10.16
CA VAL A 230 -7.86 -11.98 -9.97
C VAL A 230 -7.46 -11.09 -8.80
N ASP A 231 -7.47 -11.62 -7.60
CA ASP A 231 -7.08 -10.94 -6.36
C ASP A 231 -5.87 -11.56 -5.67
N THR A 232 -5.48 -12.80 -6.06
CA THR A 232 -4.34 -13.53 -5.51
C THR A 232 -3.18 -13.67 -6.49
N ARG A 233 -1.98 -13.93 -5.95
CA ARG A 233 -0.77 -14.20 -6.76
C ARG A 233 -0.95 -15.40 -7.67
N GLU A 234 -1.56 -16.45 -7.17
CA GLU A 234 -1.80 -17.70 -7.89
C GLU A 234 -2.73 -17.45 -9.07
N GLU A 235 -3.78 -16.68 -8.90
CA GLU A 235 -4.71 -16.32 -9.98
C GLU A 235 -4.05 -15.39 -11.00
N LEU A 236 -3.27 -14.41 -10.55
CA LEU A 236 -2.50 -13.55 -11.45
C LEU A 236 -1.54 -14.36 -12.34
N GLN A 237 -0.84 -15.34 -11.75
CA GLN A 237 0.07 -16.21 -12.51
C GLN A 237 -0.64 -17.07 -13.54
N GLN A 238 -1.89 -17.48 -13.27
CA GLN A 238 -2.71 -18.28 -14.19
C GLN A 238 -3.38 -17.40 -15.25
N TYR A 239 -3.89 -16.24 -14.86
CA TYR A 239 -4.66 -15.35 -15.73
C TYR A 239 -3.77 -14.56 -16.68
N ASP A 240 -2.71 -13.92 -16.15
CA ASP A 240 -1.76 -13.13 -16.94
C ASP A 240 -0.31 -13.39 -16.52
N PRO A 241 0.30 -14.48 -17.01
CA PRO A 241 1.66 -14.85 -16.66
C PRO A 241 2.72 -13.83 -17.09
N ARG A 242 2.43 -12.95 -18.06
CA ARG A 242 3.33 -11.86 -18.50
C ARG A 242 3.42 -10.79 -17.41
N LEU A 243 2.28 -10.35 -16.92
CA LEU A 243 2.23 -9.39 -15.81
C LEU A 243 2.86 -9.98 -14.56
N ALA A 244 2.48 -11.21 -14.20
CA ALA A 244 3.06 -11.92 -13.05
C ALA A 244 4.59 -12.03 -13.13
N LYS A 245 5.15 -12.22 -14.32
CA LYS A 245 6.61 -12.25 -14.53
C LYS A 245 7.25 -10.88 -14.24
N LEU A 246 6.70 -9.80 -14.78
CA LEU A 246 7.20 -8.44 -14.55
C LEU A 246 7.12 -8.04 -13.08
N VAL A 247 5.99 -8.31 -12.41
CA VAL A 247 5.82 -8.07 -10.98
C VAL A 247 6.83 -8.87 -10.17
N ARG A 248 7.06 -10.13 -10.49
CA ARG A 248 8.08 -10.98 -9.84
C ARG A 248 9.48 -10.45 -10.00
N GLU A 249 9.84 -9.88 -11.16
CA GLU A 249 11.17 -9.27 -11.40
C GLU A 249 11.44 -8.12 -10.41
N VAL A 250 10.41 -7.35 -10.07
CA VAL A 250 10.50 -6.21 -9.15
C VAL A 250 10.45 -6.65 -7.68
N PHE A 251 9.47 -7.48 -7.31
CA PHE A 251 9.12 -7.78 -5.92
C PHE A 251 9.63 -9.14 -5.41
N GLY A 252 10.21 -9.95 -6.32
CA GLY A 252 10.66 -11.30 -5.98
C GLY A 252 9.53 -12.29 -5.75
N SER A 253 9.90 -13.53 -5.32
CA SER A 253 8.96 -14.63 -5.06
C SER A 253 8.87 -15.01 -3.59
N GLY A 254 9.20 -14.09 -2.68
CA GLY A 254 9.10 -14.34 -1.25
C GLY A 254 7.68 -14.78 -0.82
N PRO A 255 7.55 -15.55 0.28
CA PRO A 255 6.26 -16.12 0.70
C PRO A 255 5.32 -15.10 1.32
N TRP A 256 5.79 -13.87 1.61
CA TRP A 256 4.96 -12.87 2.27
C TRP A 256 3.77 -12.46 1.40
N ARG A 257 2.62 -12.38 2.03
CA ARG A 257 1.36 -11.85 1.52
C ARG A 257 0.84 -10.82 2.50
N TYR A 258 0.13 -9.85 1.99
CA TYR A 258 -0.59 -8.93 2.86
C TYR A 258 -1.73 -9.64 3.58
N ARG A 259 -2.04 -9.20 4.78
CA ARG A 259 -3.24 -9.57 5.52
C ARG A 259 -3.80 -8.30 6.14
N HIS A 260 -5.09 -8.10 5.94
CA HIS A 260 -5.78 -6.98 6.60
C HIS A 260 -5.63 -7.08 8.11
N PRO A 261 -5.41 -5.92 8.79
CA PRO A 261 -5.33 -5.83 10.24
C PRO A 261 -6.58 -6.33 10.95
#